data_565223ecf019c985195056111b176aba
#
_entry.id   565223ecf019c985195056111b176aba
#
_cell.length_a   1.000
_cell.length_b   1.000
_cell.length_c   1.000
_cell.angle_alpha   90.00
_cell.angle_beta   90.00
_cell.angle_gamma   90.00
#
_symmetry.space_group_name_H-M   'P 1'
#
loop_
_entity.id
_entity.type
_entity.pdbx_description
1 polymer ?
#
loop_
_entity_poly.entity_id
_entity_poly.type
_entity_poly.pdbx_seq_one_letter_code
_entity_poly.pdbx_strand_id
1 'polypeptide(L)'
;MEEPRKLKGHKASTTCCIASQNRPGVIATAAEDGCVCWFDLRCKDRIFTMDVGNGNPVSSLCFKPGNEDVVYVSSGNEVNCFDVNMVTASKLLHSYNYNKDEINQIACNSKSSFLAAADDSGDVKIIDIRQNRMYKTLRAGHTIITGGLDSKLVLWDFSKGRPQTIWDFGTLDTGNKGNMGQCLNPAFVHALAVPEADVVDKFEKICAVARGDGVVSVIKVESEPNAVKSKSSAKPKKGSKSAPKVGSSSADPENGNQNGDLHLDHSLGGHTAAVSCVTFSTFGDKGKFIISGGNDKQVKVWDWSKFFITGETSTGSDFLCSSLSLSRKVNWLCTTPTNSENLVVCDTSKVVKVYTIG
;
A
#
# COMPACT_ATOMS: atom_id res chain seq x y z
N MET A 1 9.68 17.88 -20.25
CA MET A 1 8.56 16.91 -20.11
C MET A 1 7.33 17.53 -20.73
N GLU A 2 6.53 16.75 -21.41
CA GLU A 2 5.26 17.19 -21.98
C GLU A 2 4.28 17.63 -20.87
N GLU A 3 3.38 18.56 -21.21
CA GLU A 3 2.33 18.97 -20.26
C GLU A 3 1.42 17.77 -19.94
N PRO A 4 1.02 17.59 -18.65
CA PRO A 4 0.16 16.49 -18.29
C PRO A 4 -1.21 16.63 -18.90
N ARG A 5 -1.78 15.50 -19.29
CA ARG A 5 -3.19 15.45 -19.63
C ARG A 5 -4.02 15.70 -18.35
N LYS A 6 -5.02 16.55 -18.45
CA LYS A 6 -5.87 16.97 -17.34
C LYS A 6 -7.27 16.38 -17.48
N LEU A 7 -7.65 15.51 -16.55
CA LEU A 7 -8.98 14.91 -16.52
C LEU A 7 -9.86 15.70 -15.55
N LYS A 8 -10.98 16.21 -16.04
CA LYS A 8 -11.93 17.02 -15.29
C LYS A 8 -13.17 16.19 -14.96
N GLY A 9 -13.67 16.29 -13.73
CA GLY A 9 -14.87 15.55 -13.29
C GLY A 9 -15.25 15.82 -11.86
N HIS A 10 -14.26 15.96 -11.00
CA HIS A 10 -14.45 16.24 -9.58
C HIS A 10 -14.69 17.73 -9.28
N LYS A 11 -15.38 17.97 -8.17
CA LYS A 11 -15.69 19.33 -7.67
C LYS A 11 -14.77 19.75 -6.51
N ALA A 12 -14.13 18.76 -5.84
CA ALA A 12 -13.24 18.94 -4.72
C ALA A 12 -11.88 18.27 -4.96
N SER A 13 -10.98 18.29 -3.98
CA SER A 13 -9.65 17.69 -3.99
C SER A 13 -9.75 16.18 -4.27
N THR A 14 -8.90 15.68 -5.18
CA THR A 14 -8.87 14.25 -5.50
C THR A 14 -8.09 13.49 -4.43
N THR A 15 -8.67 12.41 -3.93
CA THR A 15 -8.14 11.64 -2.80
C THR A 15 -7.38 10.40 -3.24
N CYS A 16 -7.96 9.60 -4.14
CA CYS A 16 -7.35 8.36 -4.58
C CYS A 16 -7.68 8.02 -6.04
N CYS A 17 -6.93 7.08 -6.61
CA CYS A 17 -7.17 6.53 -7.93
C CYS A 17 -6.72 5.08 -8.00
N ILE A 18 -7.38 4.31 -8.86
CA ILE A 18 -7.02 2.93 -9.22
C ILE A 18 -7.10 2.76 -10.74
N ALA A 19 -6.26 1.89 -11.28
CA ALA A 19 -6.24 1.56 -12.71
C ALA A 19 -6.71 0.12 -12.92
N SER A 20 -7.49 -0.08 -13.96
CA SER A 20 -7.94 -1.40 -14.39
C SER A 20 -6.77 -2.18 -14.98
N GLN A 21 -6.62 -3.43 -14.57
CA GLN A 21 -5.65 -4.36 -15.12
C GLN A 21 -6.22 -5.08 -16.35
N ASN A 22 -7.52 -5.35 -16.35
CA ASN A 22 -8.21 -6.07 -17.41
C ASN A 22 -8.61 -5.16 -18.58
N ARG A 23 -8.73 -3.86 -18.35
CA ARG A 23 -9.10 -2.83 -19.33
C ARG A 23 -8.05 -1.73 -19.35
N PRO A 24 -6.89 -1.94 -20.02
CA PRO A 24 -5.81 -0.97 -20.08
C PRO A 24 -6.31 0.42 -20.51
N GLY A 25 -5.92 1.43 -19.74
CA GLY A 25 -6.35 2.82 -19.94
C GLY A 25 -7.65 3.20 -19.22
N VAL A 26 -8.38 2.26 -18.63
CA VAL A 26 -9.53 2.59 -17.77
C VAL A 26 -9.07 2.82 -16.34
N ILE A 27 -9.48 3.96 -15.77
CA ILE A 27 -9.15 4.36 -14.41
C ILE A 27 -10.41 4.80 -13.65
N ALA A 28 -10.43 4.56 -12.36
CA ALA A 28 -11.40 5.15 -11.44
C ALA A 28 -10.68 6.10 -10.49
N THR A 29 -11.27 7.25 -10.23
CA THR A 29 -10.72 8.28 -9.34
C THR A 29 -11.77 8.75 -8.38
N ALA A 30 -11.38 9.10 -7.15
CA ALA A 30 -12.27 9.59 -6.14
C ALA A 30 -11.82 10.93 -5.56
N ALA A 31 -12.72 11.61 -4.86
CA ALA A 31 -12.46 12.91 -4.28
C ALA A 31 -13.27 13.17 -3.00
N GLU A 32 -12.93 14.29 -2.35
CA GLU A 32 -13.65 14.82 -1.19
C GLU A 32 -15.10 15.23 -1.51
N ASP A 33 -15.48 15.26 -2.80
CA ASP A 33 -16.88 15.54 -3.23
C ASP A 33 -17.82 14.33 -3.10
N GLY A 34 -17.36 13.23 -2.54
CA GLY A 34 -18.13 12.00 -2.36
C GLY A 34 -18.43 11.25 -3.66
N CYS A 35 -17.75 11.60 -4.75
CA CYS A 35 -17.96 11.00 -6.06
C CYS A 35 -16.78 10.13 -6.50
N VAL A 36 -17.11 9.13 -7.32
CA VAL A 36 -16.12 8.36 -8.08
C VAL A 36 -16.33 8.61 -9.56
N CYS A 37 -15.28 9.00 -10.28
CA CYS A 37 -15.29 9.27 -11.72
C CYS A 37 -14.51 8.20 -12.46
N TRP A 38 -15.06 7.67 -13.54
CA TRP A 38 -14.41 6.75 -14.47
C TRP A 38 -13.95 7.47 -15.73
N PHE A 39 -12.73 7.19 -16.13
CA PHE A 39 -12.14 7.71 -17.36
C PHE A 39 -11.56 6.56 -18.18
N ASP A 40 -11.66 6.71 -19.50
CA ASP A 40 -10.87 5.91 -20.45
C ASP A 40 -9.83 6.84 -21.07
N LEU A 41 -8.55 6.54 -20.85
CA LEU A 41 -7.45 7.36 -21.34
C LEU A 41 -7.38 7.39 -22.88
N ARG A 42 -8.05 6.48 -23.58
CA ARG A 42 -8.21 6.50 -25.04
C ARG A 42 -9.23 7.54 -25.51
N CYS A 43 -10.12 7.97 -24.62
CA CYS A 43 -11.17 8.95 -24.87
C CYS A 43 -10.84 10.29 -24.22
N LYS A 44 -11.41 11.39 -24.72
CA LYS A 44 -11.21 12.71 -24.12
C LYS A 44 -12.08 12.94 -22.90
N ASP A 45 -13.25 12.35 -22.86
CA ASP A 45 -14.29 12.62 -21.89
C ASP A 45 -14.35 11.55 -20.80
N ARG A 46 -14.92 11.96 -19.67
CA ARG A 46 -15.27 11.07 -18.58
C ARG A 46 -16.34 10.08 -19.04
N ILE A 47 -16.17 8.80 -18.69
CA ILE A 47 -17.15 7.75 -19.02
C ILE A 47 -18.44 8.00 -18.23
N PHE A 48 -18.33 8.04 -16.89
CA PHE A 48 -19.45 8.36 -16.01
C PHE A 48 -18.97 8.80 -14.63
N THR A 49 -19.89 9.27 -13.78
CA THR A 49 -19.66 9.61 -12.38
C THR A 49 -20.69 8.88 -11.53
N MET A 50 -20.21 8.29 -10.45
CA MET A 50 -21.01 7.68 -9.40
C MET A 50 -20.96 8.55 -8.15
N ASP A 51 -22.11 8.94 -7.63
CA ASP A 51 -22.26 9.51 -6.29
C ASP A 51 -22.37 8.35 -5.29
N VAL A 52 -21.55 8.35 -4.25
CA VAL A 52 -21.56 7.30 -3.21
C VAL A 52 -22.76 7.44 -2.28
N GLY A 53 -23.39 8.61 -2.26
CA GLY A 53 -24.72 8.82 -1.68
C GLY A 53 -24.76 9.24 -0.20
N ASN A 54 -23.62 9.35 0.48
CA ASN A 54 -23.58 9.75 1.90
C ASN A 54 -22.96 11.16 2.13
N GLY A 55 -22.52 11.83 1.05
CA GLY A 55 -21.91 13.15 1.11
C GLY A 55 -20.56 13.23 1.81
N ASN A 56 -20.02 12.10 2.30
CA ASN A 56 -18.70 12.04 2.90
C ASN A 56 -17.63 11.90 1.83
N PRO A 57 -16.39 12.38 2.10
CA PRO A 57 -15.25 12.11 1.24
C PRO A 57 -15.06 10.62 0.96
N VAL A 58 -14.63 10.30 -0.25
CA VAL A 58 -14.16 8.95 -0.57
C VAL A 58 -12.67 8.89 -0.28
N SER A 59 -12.26 8.01 0.63
CA SER A 59 -10.87 7.89 1.06
C SER A 59 -10.07 6.86 0.26
N SER A 60 -10.70 5.75 -0.12
CA SER A 60 -10.00 4.68 -0.83
C SER A 60 -10.91 3.89 -1.78
N LEU A 61 -10.30 3.36 -2.83
CA LEU A 61 -10.95 2.54 -3.86
C LEU A 61 -10.20 1.21 -4.02
N CYS A 62 -10.94 0.14 -4.32
CA CYS A 62 -10.35 -1.14 -4.65
C CYS A 62 -11.25 -1.91 -5.63
N PHE A 63 -10.73 -2.35 -6.76
CA PHE A 63 -11.45 -3.30 -7.62
C PHE A 63 -11.49 -4.69 -6.96
N LYS A 64 -12.57 -5.40 -7.20
CA LYS A 64 -12.64 -6.82 -6.86
C LYS A 64 -11.72 -7.60 -7.79
N PRO A 65 -10.67 -8.26 -7.29
CA PRO A 65 -9.77 -9.06 -8.12
C PRO A 65 -10.54 -10.12 -8.92
N GLY A 66 -10.23 -10.22 -10.22
CA GLY A 66 -10.91 -11.14 -11.12
C GLY A 66 -12.29 -10.69 -11.62
N ASN A 67 -12.85 -9.60 -11.09
CA ASN A 67 -14.08 -9.00 -11.58
C ASN A 67 -14.08 -7.48 -11.31
N GLU A 68 -13.49 -6.70 -12.20
CA GLU A 68 -13.38 -5.25 -12.07
C GLU A 68 -14.68 -4.48 -12.36
N ASP A 69 -15.78 -5.17 -12.67
CA ASP A 69 -17.12 -4.56 -12.68
C ASP A 69 -17.64 -4.37 -11.26
N VAL A 70 -16.98 -4.94 -10.26
CA VAL A 70 -17.28 -4.72 -8.85
C VAL A 70 -16.17 -3.87 -8.23
N VAL A 71 -16.57 -2.75 -7.60
CA VAL A 71 -15.67 -1.83 -6.89
C VAL A 71 -16.09 -1.69 -5.43
N TYR A 72 -15.10 -1.70 -4.55
CA TYR A 72 -15.25 -1.34 -3.13
C TYR A 72 -14.81 0.11 -2.95
N VAL A 73 -15.61 0.87 -2.23
CA VAL A 73 -15.43 2.31 -2.00
C VAL A 73 -15.56 2.56 -0.51
N SER A 74 -14.53 3.14 0.11
CA SER A 74 -14.64 3.61 1.50
C SER A 74 -15.05 5.07 1.56
N SER A 75 -16.02 5.38 2.40
CA SER A 75 -16.52 6.73 2.62
C SER A 75 -17.00 6.88 4.07
N GLY A 76 -16.37 7.77 4.84
CA GLY A 76 -16.53 7.80 6.29
C GLY A 76 -16.10 6.46 6.91
N ASN A 77 -16.94 5.90 7.76
CA ASN A 77 -16.67 4.60 8.43
C ASN A 77 -17.30 3.38 7.72
N GLU A 78 -17.74 3.53 6.49
CA GLU A 78 -18.40 2.48 5.70
C GLU A 78 -17.58 2.06 4.49
N VAL A 79 -17.68 0.78 4.13
CA VAL A 79 -17.23 0.27 2.83
C VAL A 79 -18.46 -0.15 2.02
N ASN A 80 -18.64 0.49 0.90
CA ASN A 80 -19.73 0.23 -0.03
C ASN A 80 -19.21 -0.57 -1.24
N CYS A 81 -19.95 -1.62 -1.59
CA CYS A 81 -19.67 -2.50 -2.73
C CYS A 81 -20.65 -2.17 -3.85
N PHE A 82 -20.16 -1.73 -4.99
CA PHE A 82 -20.97 -1.40 -6.16
C PHE A 82 -20.67 -2.33 -7.33
N ASP A 83 -21.73 -2.70 -8.05
CA ASP A 83 -21.61 -3.20 -9.42
C ASP A 83 -21.61 -1.99 -10.35
N VAL A 84 -20.54 -1.86 -11.11
CA VAL A 84 -20.30 -0.76 -12.01
C VAL A 84 -20.43 -1.27 -13.44
N ASN A 85 -21.66 -1.56 -13.84
CA ASN A 85 -21.95 -1.81 -15.24
C ASN A 85 -21.97 -0.48 -15.97
N MET A 86 -20.91 -0.20 -16.73
CA MET A 86 -20.72 1.08 -17.43
C MET A 86 -21.84 1.39 -18.45
N VAL A 87 -22.73 0.46 -18.71
CA VAL A 87 -23.83 0.63 -19.69
C VAL A 87 -25.11 1.11 -19.02
N THR A 88 -25.37 0.75 -17.77
CA THR A 88 -26.71 0.95 -17.20
C THR A 88 -26.78 1.81 -15.95
N ALA A 89 -25.87 1.79 -15.08
CA ALA A 89 -25.65 2.59 -13.87
C ALA A 89 -24.96 1.77 -12.78
N SER A 90 -24.38 2.45 -11.79
CA SER A 90 -23.86 1.78 -10.60
C SER A 90 -24.99 1.28 -9.71
N LYS A 91 -24.87 0.05 -9.21
CA LYS A 91 -25.80 -0.54 -8.26
C LYS A 91 -25.09 -0.89 -6.96
N LEU A 92 -25.59 -0.36 -5.86
CA LEU A 92 -25.10 -0.78 -4.53
C LEU A 92 -25.49 -2.25 -4.30
N LEU A 93 -24.50 -3.09 -4.09
CA LEU A 93 -24.66 -4.52 -3.79
C LEU A 93 -24.72 -4.77 -2.28
N HIS A 94 -23.73 -4.21 -1.56
CA HIS A 94 -23.58 -4.38 -0.11
C HIS A 94 -22.98 -3.12 0.51
N SER A 95 -23.29 -2.89 1.79
CA SER A 95 -22.63 -1.91 2.64
C SER A 95 -22.11 -2.61 3.90
N TYR A 96 -20.88 -2.33 4.28
CA TYR A 96 -20.22 -2.88 5.46
C TYR A 96 -19.90 -1.74 6.42
N ASN A 97 -20.56 -1.76 7.58
CA ASN A 97 -20.40 -0.76 8.65
C ASN A 97 -19.81 -1.44 9.89
N TYR A 98 -18.57 -1.87 9.81
CA TYR A 98 -17.86 -2.55 10.90
C TYR A 98 -16.78 -1.68 11.56
N ASN A 99 -16.35 -0.63 10.88
CA ASN A 99 -15.39 0.34 11.38
C ASN A 99 -16.09 1.36 12.27
N LYS A 100 -15.39 1.84 13.28
CA LYS A 100 -15.93 2.83 14.24
C LYS A 100 -15.58 4.25 13.85
N ASP A 101 -14.48 4.40 13.14
CA ASP A 101 -13.90 5.68 12.76
C ASP A 101 -13.71 5.74 11.24
N GLU A 102 -13.26 6.88 10.74
CA GLU A 102 -13.05 7.11 9.31
C GLU A 102 -12.03 6.12 8.73
N ILE A 103 -12.41 5.49 7.62
CA ILE A 103 -11.57 4.51 6.94
C ILE A 103 -10.56 5.25 6.06
N ASN A 104 -9.27 4.99 6.28
CA ASN A 104 -8.19 5.57 5.49
C ASN A 104 -7.88 4.76 4.23
N GLN A 105 -7.87 3.45 4.35
CA GLN A 105 -7.50 2.58 3.23
C GLN A 105 -8.24 1.25 3.27
N ILE A 106 -8.62 0.77 2.08
CA ILE A 106 -9.12 -0.58 1.87
C ILE A 106 -8.22 -1.35 0.91
N ALA A 107 -8.12 -2.66 1.13
CA ALA A 107 -7.37 -3.55 0.24
C ALA A 107 -8.06 -4.91 0.13
N CYS A 108 -8.15 -5.42 -1.10
CA CYS A 108 -8.72 -6.74 -1.37
C CYS A 108 -7.61 -7.74 -1.64
N ASN A 109 -7.72 -8.96 -1.09
CA ASN A 109 -6.74 -9.99 -1.40
C ASN A 109 -6.93 -10.53 -2.84
N SER A 110 -5.82 -10.95 -3.47
CA SER A 110 -5.81 -11.44 -4.87
C SER A 110 -6.79 -12.58 -5.16
N LYS A 111 -7.16 -13.37 -4.14
CA LYS A 111 -8.13 -14.48 -4.26
C LYS A 111 -9.59 -14.03 -4.08
N SER A 112 -9.86 -12.75 -3.98
CA SER A 112 -11.21 -12.16 -3.82
C SER A 112 -12.02 -12.78 -2.68
N SER A 113 -11.39 -13.11 -1.58
CA SER A 113 -12.06 -13.72 -0.43
C SER A 113 -12.22 -12.75 0.73
N PHE A 114 -11.27 -11.84 0.88
CA PHE A 114 -11.20 -10.93 2.02
C PHE A 114 -10.92 -9.51 1.57
N LEU A 115 -11.56 -8.57 2.26
CA LEU A 115 -11.31 -7.14 2.18
C LEU A 115 -10.84 -6.67 3.55
N ALA A 116 -9.75 -5.94 3.60
CA ALA A 116 -9.26 -5.26 4.78
C ALA A 116 -9.67 -3.78 4.74
N ALA A 117 -10.10 -3.22 5.87
CA ALA A 117 -10.41 -1.81 6.03
C ALA A 117 -9.72 -1.29 7.30
N ALA A 118 -8.81 -0.34 7.14
CA ALA A 118 -8.07 0.31 8.22
C ALA A 118 -8.67 1.69 8.52
N ASP A 119 -8.89 2.01 9.79
CA ASP A 119 -9.52 3.24 10.24
C ASP A 119 -8.61 4.08 11.17
N ASP A 120 -9.04 5.30 11.47
CA ASP A 120 -8.33 6.27 12.30
C ASP A 120 -8.15 5.82 13.75
N SER A 121 -8.98 4.89 14.23
CA SER A 121 -8.81 4.31 15.58
C SER A 121 -7.62 3.35 15.67
N GLY A 122 -7.01 3.01 14.53
CA GLY A 122 -5.95 1.99 14.41
C GLY A 122 -6.49 0.57 14.27
N ASP A 123 -7.81 0.41 14.14
CA ASP A 123 -8.43 -0.90 13.92
C ASP A 123 -8.34 -1.28 12.44
N VAL A 124 -8.08 -2.57 12.18
CA VAL A 124 -8.17 -3.15 10.84
C VAL A 124 -9.27 -4.21 10.84
N LYS A 125 -10.36 -3.95 10.16
CA LYS A 125 -11.47 -4.89 10.02
C LYS A 125 -11.27 -5.75 8.79
N ILE A 126 -11.43 -7.06 8.96
CA ILE A 126 -11.36 -8.01 7.87
C ILE A 126 -12.76 -8.52 7.56
N ILE A 127 -13.16 -8.34 6.33
CA ILE A 127 -14.49 -8.69 5.83
C ILE A 127 -14.35 -9.91 4.92
N ASP A 128 -15.09 -10.97 5.23
CA ASP A 128 -15.28 -12.10 4.31
C ASP A 128 -16.33 -11.69 3.27
N ILE A 129 -15.86 -11.33 2.08
CA ILE A 129 -16.73 -10.85 0.99
C ILE A 129 -17.52 -11.96 0.29
N ARG A 130 -17.21 -13.24 0.52
CA ARG A 130 -18.02 -14.36 0.04
C ARG A 130 -19.26 -14.57 0.91
N GLN A 131 -19.12 -14.31 2.21
CA GLN A 131 -20.16 -14.48 3.20
C GLN A 131 -20.81 -13.15 3.62
N ASN A 132 -20.33 -12.02 3.07
CA ASN A 132 -20.79 -10.67 3.36
C ASN A 132 -20.86 -10.37 4.87
N ARG A 133 -19.82 -10.75 5.62
CA ARG A 133 -19.77 -10.55 7.07
C ARG A 133 -18.35 -10.26 7.56
N MET A 134 -18.27 -9.66 8.74
CA MET A 134 -17.00 -9.53 9.42
C MET A 134 -16.40 -10.91 9.70
N TYR A 135 -15.13 -11.09 9.38
CA TYR A 135 -14.42 -12.33 9.59
C TYR A 135 -14.12 -12.53 11.09
N LYS A 136 -14.65 -13.60 11.68
CA LYS A 136 -14.51 -13.89 13.12
C LYS A 136 -13.49 -14.99 13.43
N THR A 137 -13.09 -15.79 12.43
CA THR A 137 -12.22 -16.94 12.64
C THR A 137 -11.08 -16.89 11.65
N LEU A 138 -9.86 -16.88 12.16
CA LEU A 138 -8.64 -16.87 11.38
C LEU A 138 -8.30 -18.29 10.93
N ARG A 139 -7.95 -18.47 9.66
CA ARG A 139 -7.47 -19.75 9.12
C ARG A 139 -6.00 -19.64 8.74
N ALA A 140 -5.26 -20.74 8.87
CA ALA A 140 -3.84 -20.79 8.57
C ALA A 140 -3.50 -20.35 7.13
N GLY A 141 -2.36 -19.70 6.96
CA GLY A 141 -1.79 -19.38 5.65
C GLY A 141 -2.11 -18.00 5.09
N HIS A 142 -2.74 -17.12 5.85
CA HIS A 142 -2.97 -15.73 5.44
C HIS A 142 -2.14 -14.77 6.28
N THR A 143 -1.53 -13.78 5.63
CA THR A 143 -0.82 -12.67 6.26
C THR A 143 -1.39 -11.35 5.81
N ILE A 144 -1.29 -10.33 6.67
CA ILE A 144 -1.63 -8.94 6.35
C ILE A 144 -0.49 -8.04 6.84
N ILE A 145 -0.18 -7.00 6.07
CA ILE A 145 0.78 -5.97 6.44
C ILE A 145 0.00 -4.69 6.73
N THR A 146 0.31 -4.06 7.85
CA THR A 146 -0.27 -2.77 8.24
C THR A 146 0.82 -1.79 8.61
N GLY A 147 0.57 -0.51 8.37
CA GLY A 147 1.42 0.59 8.81
C GLY A 147 0.60 1.65 9.52
N GLY A 148 1.21 2.34 10.47
CA GLY A 148 0.51 3.30 11.30
C GLY A 148 1.31 4.57 11.62
N LEU A 149 0.63 5.52 12.26
CA LEU A 149 1.22 6.76 12.78
C LEU A 149 2.13 6.52 14.01
N ASP A 150 2.21 5.30 14.50
CA ASP A 150 3.18 4.87 15.51
C ASP A 150 4.56 4.55 14.93
N SER A 151 4.79 4.87 13.65
CA SER A 151 6.03 4.58 12.90
C SER A 151 6.35 3.10 12.77
N LYS A 152 5.35 2.23 12.86
CA LYS A 152 5.54 0.79 12.76
C LYS A 152 4.92 0.21 11.51
N LEU A 153 5.63 -0.76 10.95
CA LEU A 153 5.13 -1.70 9.97
C LEU A 153 4.97 -3.05 10.65
N VAL A 154 3.80 -3.66 10.56
CA VAL A 154 3.50 -4.91 11.23
C VAL A 154 3.03 -5.96 10.23
N LEU A 155 3.70 -7.10 10.21
CA LEU A 155 3.25 -8.30 9.55
C LEU A 155 2.46 -9.15 10.55
N TRP A 156 1.21 -9.41 10.23
CA TRP A 156 0.32 -10.20 11.08
C TRP A 156 0.17 -11.62 10.54
N ASP A 157 0.30 -12.59 11.44
CA ASP A 157 -0.21 -13.95 11.19
C ASP A 157 -1.71 -13.94 11.40
N PHE A 158 -2.42 -13.92 10.29
CA PHE A 158 -3.86 -13.87 10.28
C PHE A 158 -4.52 -15.12 10.87
N SER A 159 -3.82 -16.26 10.84
CA SER A 159 -4.30 -17.52 11.44
C SER A 159 -4.29 -17.50 12.96
N LYS A 160 -3.34 -16.76 13.54
CA LYS A 160 -3.15 -16.68 15.01
C LYS A 160 -3.68 -15.38 15.60
N GLY A 161 -4.03 -14.40 14.74
CA GLY A 161 -4.50 -13.07 15.18
C GLY A 161 -3.47 -12.29 15.98
N ARG A 162 -2.17 -12.51 15.71
CA ARG A 162 -1.06 -11.87 16.41
C ARG A 162 -0.01 -11.36 15.45
N PRO A 163 0.76 -10.33 15.83
CA PRO A 163 1.90 -9.89 15.05
C PRO A 163 2.94 -11.01 14.93
N GLN A 164 3.47 -11.17 13.72
CA GLN A 164 4.56 -12.08 13.41
C GLN A 164 5.90 -11.34 13.45
N THR A 165 5.97 -10.21 12.74
CA THR A 165 7.17 -9.37 12.65
C THR A 165 6.77 -7.91 12.77
N ILE A 166 7.59 -7.13 13.45
CA ILE A 166 7.41 -5.68 13.62
C ILE A 166 8.70 -4.99 13.17
N TRP A 167 8.58 -4.02 12.25
CA TRP A 167 9.62 -3.05 11.92
C TRP A 167 9.27 -1.72 12.56
N ASP A 168 10.15 -1.20 13.41
CA ASP A 168 9.96 0.07 14.10
C ASP A 168 10.91 1.12 13.51
N PHE A 169 10.36 2.02 12.68
CA PHE A 169 11.12 3.08 12.03
C PHE A 169 11.44 4.24 12.99
N GLY A 170 10.74 4.36 14.11
CA GLY A 170 10.98 5.40 15.11
C GLY A 170 12.27 5.19 15.89
N THR A 171 12.76 3.96 15.99
CA THR A 171 13.98 3.60 16.76
C THR A 171 15.25 3.57 15.91
N LEU A 172 15.12 3.66 14.57
CA LEU A 172 16.25 3.51 13.64
C LEU A 172 17.27 4.66 13.70
N ASP A 173 16.88 5.84 14.20
CA ASP A 173 17.69 7.06 14.11
C ASP A 173 18.66 7.31 15.28
N THR A 174 18.72 6.44 16.31
CA THR A 174 19.55 6.72 17.50
C THR A 174 21.03 6.35 17.35
N GLY A 175 21.40 5.63 16.29
CA GLY A 175 22.77 5.09 16.10
C GLY A 175 23.66 5.83 15.11
N ASN A 176 23.10 6.55 14.14
CA ASN A 176 23.88 7.19 13.07
C ASN A 176 23.55 8.69 12.95
N LYS A 177 24.22 9.51 13.74
CA LYS A 177 24.09 10.99 13.74
C LYS A 177 24.47 11.69 12.42
N GLY A 178 24.68 10.95 11.34
CA GLY A 178 25.11 11.48 10.04
C GLY A 178 24.02 11.67 8.99
N ASN A 179 22.86 11.00 9.12
CA ASN A 179 21.81 11.03 8.11
C ASN A 179 20.43 11.37 8.72
N MET A 180 20.35 12.50 9.39
CA MET A 180 19.03 13.08 9.67
C MET A 180 18.46 13.55 8.33
N GLY A 181 17.37 12.90 7.88
CA GLY A 181 16.62 13.34 6.70
C GLY A 181 16.29 14.83 6.80
N GLN A 182 16.16 15.52 5.68
CA GLN A 182 15.79 16.94 5.65
C GLN A 182 14.42 17.23 6.28
N CYS A 183 13.62 16.19 6.51
CA CYS A 183 12.29 16.30 7.08
C CYS A 183 12.31 15.97 8.58
N LEU A 184 11.86 16.94 9.39
CA LEU A 184 11.73 16.79 10.85
C LEU A 184 10.50 15.98 11.27
N ASN A 185 9.71 15.48 10.34
CA ASN A 185 8.54 14.67 10.67
C ASN A 185 8.96 13.29 11.16
N PRO A 186 8.19 12.69 12.10
CA PRO A 186 8.37 11.30 12.47
C PRO A 186 8.20 10.36 11.27
N ALA A 187 8.80 9.18 11.36
CA ALA A 187 8.77 8.15 10.31
C ALA A 187 7.42 7.42 10.23
N PHE A 188 6.32 8.13 10.35
CA PHE A 188 4.96 7.59 10.22
C PHE A 188 4.81 6.81 8.91
N VAL A 189 4.06 5.72 8.92
CA VAL A 189 3.76 4.96 7.71
C VAL A 189 2.46 5.51 7.11
N HIS A 190 2.59 6.20 5.96
CA HIS A 190 1.44 6.83 5.29
C HIS A 190 0.81 5.92 4.23
N ALA A 191 1.59 5.13 3.53
CA ALA A 191 1.08 4.22 2.52
C ALA A 191 1.98 3.00 2.36
N LEU A 192 1.39 1.91 1.88
CA LEU A 192 2.04 0.63 1.60
C LEU A 192 1.72 0.19 0.19
N ALA A 193 2.69 -0.44 -0.46
CA ALA A 193 2.47 -1.17 -1.69
C ALA A 193 3.17 -2.53 -1.64
N VAL A 194 2.48 -3.55 -2.14
CA VAL A 194 3.05 -4.88 -2.38
C VAL A 194 2.95 -5.18 -3.87
N PRO A 195 3.94 -5.85 -4.47
CA PRO A 195 3.86 -6.24 -5.86
C PRO A 195 2.68 -7.20 -6.08
N GLU A 196 2.14 -7.21 -7.29
CA GLU A 196 1.14 -8.19 -7.66
C GLU A 196 1.72 -9.61 -7.69
N ALA A 197 0.84 -10.62 -7.54
CA ALA A 197 1.24 -12.01 -7.36
C ALA A 197 2.13 -12.57 -8.50
N ASP A 198 1.93 -12.13 -9.73
CA ASP A 198 2.74 -12.51 -10.89
C ASP A 198 4.16 -11.91 -10.88
N VAL A 199 4.38 -10.85 -10.11
CA VAL A 199 5.68 -10.22 -9.89
C VAL A 199 6.43 -10.89 -8.74
N VAL A 200 5.70 -11.37 -7.73
CA VAL A 200 6.27 -12.05 -6.55
C VAL A 200 7.06 -13.31 -6.93
N ASP A 201 6.67 -14.00 -8.00
CA ASP A 201 7.40 -15.18 -8.49
C ASP A 201 8.80 -14.83 -9.05
N LYS A 202 9.02 -13.57 -9.44
CA LYS A 202 10.31 -13.08 -9.95
C LYS A 202 11.20 -12.47 -8.88
N PHE A 203 10.59 -11.91 -7.86
CA PHE A 203 11.25 -11.20 -6.77
C PHE A 203 10.79 -11.78 -5.44
N GLU A 204 11.64 -11.72 -4.42
CA GLU A 204 11.24 -12.06 -3.05
C GLU A 204 10.01 -11.25 -2.60
N LYS A 205 9.27 -11.73 -1.62
CA LYS A 205 8.15 -10.98 -1.05
C LYS A 205 8.66 -9.67 -0.45
N ILE A 206 8.27 -8.57 -1.03
CA ILE A 206 8.68 -7.23 -0.63
C ILE A 206 7.47 -6.34 -0.37
N CYS A 207 7.68 -5.29 0.43
CA CYS A 207 6.73 -4.22 0.67
C CYS A 207 7.45 -2.87 0.52
N ALA A 208 6.93 -1.99 -0.31
CA ALA A 208 7.36 -0.60 -0.35
C ALA A 208 6.54 0.22 0.64
N VAL A 209 7.21 1.09 1.39
CA VAL A 209 6.65 1.86 2.50
C VAL A 209 6.91 3.34 2.27
N ALA A 210 5.86 4.14 2.19
CA ALA A 210 5.92 5.60 2.15
C ALA A 210 5.94 6.16 3.58
N ARG A 211 6.98 6.92 3.93
CA ARG A 211 7.19 7.40 5.30
C ARG A 211 7.03 8.90 5.43
N GLY A 212 6.63 9.33 6.63
CA GLY A 212 6.43 10.74 6.99
C GLY A 212 7.72 11.55 6.99
N ASP A 213 8.88 10.93 7.22
CA ASP A 213 10.20 11.55 7.23
C ASP A 213 10.82 11.75 5.82
N GLY A 214 10.07 11.45 4.76
CA GLY A 214 10.52 11.63 3.37
C GLY A 214 11.22 10.41 2.76
N VAL A 215 11.35 9.32 3.50
CA VAL A 215 12.01 8.09 3.06
C VAL A 215 11.00 7.13 2.43
N VAL A 216 11.40 6.45 1.35
CA VAL A 216 10.72 5.27 0.83
C VAL A 216 11.54 4.05 1.21
N SER A 217 10.96 3.15 2.00
CA SER A 217 11.64 1.92 2.42
C SER A 217 11.13 0.73 1.63
N VAL A 218 12.04 -0.14 1.19
CA VAL A 218 11.73 -1.42 0.54
C VAL A 218 12.15 -2.53 1.48
N ILE A 219 11.16 -3.21 2.04
CA ILE A 219 11.31 -4.18 3.13
C ILE A 219 11.11 -5.59 2.58
N LYS A 220 12.01 -6.53 2.91
CA LYS A 220 11.81 -7.95 2.63
C LYS A 220 10.84 -8.55 3.64
N VAL A 221 9.73 -9.10 3.14
CA VAL A 221 8.70 -9.74 3.96
C VAL A 221 8.91 -11.25 3.92
N GLU A 222 9.68 -11.79 4.85
CA GLU A 222 9.84 -13.23 4.99
C GLU A 222 8.61 -13.84 5.69
N SER A 223 8.03 -14.89 5.09
CA SER A 223 6.80 -15.50 5.59
C SER A 223 7.04 -16.76 6.44
N GLU A 224 8.32 -17.18 6.65
CA GLU A 224 8.63 -18.33 7.50
C GLU A 224 9.84 -18.05 8.39
N PRO A 225 9.74 -18.28 9.71
CA PRO A 225 10.93 -18.36 10.53
C PRO A 225 11.73 -19.59 10.07
N ASN A 226 12.99 -19.42 9.76
CA ASN A 226 13.92 -20.53 9.52
C ASN A 226 13.79 -21.51 10.69
N ALA A 227 13.23 -22.68 10.42
CA ALA A 227 13.19 -23.77 11.37
C ALA A 227 14.65 -24.12 11.72
N VAL A 228 15.07 -23.68 12.90
CA VAL A 228 16.35 -24.07 13.49
C VAL A 228 16.34 -25.60 13.53
N LYS A 229 17.12 -26.22 12.66
CA LYS A 229 17.39 -27.64 12.69
C LYS A 229 18.08 -27.93 14.03
N SER A 230 17.29 -28.22 15.06
CA SER A 230 17.79 -28.77 16.30
C SER A 230 18.35 -30.16 16.00
N LYS A 231 19.68 -30.26 15.95
CA LYS A 231 20.35 -31.55 15.99
C LYS A 231 20.02 -32.20 17.34
N SER A 232 19.12 -33.18 17.30
CA SER A 232 18.88 -34.07 18.41
C SER A 232 20.05 -35.04 18.59
N SER A 233 20.77 -34.94 19.68
CA SER A 233 21.41 -36.10 20.29
C SER A 233 21.86 -35.80 21.72
N ALA A 234 21.08 -36.21 22.70
CA ALA A 234 21.62 -36.78 23.95
C ALA A 234 20.48 -37.34 24.79
N LYS A 235 20.67 -38.59 25.23
CA LYS A 235 19.80 -39.41 26.07
C LYS A 235 19.70 -38.92 27.53
N PRO A 236 18.71 -39.40 28.29
CA PRO A 236 18.25 -38.78 29.53
C PRO A 236 19.04 -39.19 30.78
N LYS A 237 19.16 -38.31 31.75
CA LYS A 237 19.41 -38.63 33.15
C LYS A 237 18.25 -38.23 34.05
N LYS A 238 17.81 -39.17 34.84
CA LYS A 238 16.74 -39.09 35.87
C LYS A 238 17.11 -38.14 37.00
N GLY A 239 16.07 -37.46 37.52
CA GLY A 239 15.98 -37.12 38.94
C GLY A 239 15.72 -35.65 39.25
N SER A 240 14.56 -35.30 39.63
CA SER A 240 13.98 -34.89 40.90
C SER A 240 12.81 -33.89 40.72
N LYS A 241 11.83 -34.07 41.59
CA LYS A 241 10.53 -33.40 41.66
C LYS A 241 10.68 -31.95 42.12
N SER A 242 10.02 -30.99 41.44
CA SER A 242 9.48 -29.80 42.10
C SER A 242 8.36 -29.20 41.22
N ALA A 243 7.41 -28.54 41.85
CA ALA A 243 6.04 -28.20 41.47
C ALA A 243 5.84 -27.30 40.24
N PRO A 244 4.63 -27.24 39.69
CA PRO A 244 4.34 -26.58 38.42
C PRO A 244 4.23 -25.04 38.58
N LYS A 245 5.08 -24.30 37.87
CA LYS A 245 4.82 -22.89 37.56
C LYS A 245 4.07 -22.84 36.23
N VAL A 246 2.85 -22.36 36.30
CA VAL A 246 2.08 -21.90 35.12
C VAL A 246 2.81 -20.70 34.54
N GLY A 247 3.53 -20.87 33.48
CA GLY A 247 4.13 -19.84 32.67
C GLY A 247 3.46 -19.85 31.29
N SER A 248 2.55 -18.92 31.06
CA SER A 248 2.09 -18.60 29.71
C SER A 248 3.27 -17.98 28.94
N SER A 249 3.93 -18.75 28.11
CA SER A 249 4.92 -18.24 27.17
C SER A 249 4.18 -17.57 26.02
N SER A 250 3.86 -16.28 26.16
CA SER A 250 3.67 -15.40 25.02
C SER A 250 5.04 -15.27 24.36
N ALA A 251 5.23 -15.89 23.19
CA ALA A 251 6.40 -15.62 22.38
C ALA A 251 6.30 -14.14 21.94
N ASP A 252 7.28 -13.34 22.29
CA ASP A 252 7.37 -11.95 21.84
C ASP A 252 7.50 -11.92 20.32
N PRO A 253 6.88 -10.94 19.62
CA PRO A 253 7.04 -10.78 18.20
C PRO A 253 8.52 -10.52 17.84
N GLU A 254 9.00 -11.18 16.79
CA GLU A 254 10.37 -10.96 16.31
C GLU A 254 10.52 -9.53 15.80
N ASN A 255 11.64 -8.89 16.18
CA ASN A 255 12.01 -7.58 15.63
C ASN A 255 12.53 -7.78 14.20
N GLY A 256 12.01 -7.03 13.23
CA GLY A 256 12.38 -7.17 11.81
C GLY A 256 13.88 -6.99 11.60
N ASN A 257 14.46 -7.87 10.81
CA ASN A 257 15.89 -7.87 10.54
C ASN A 257 16.24 -6.72 9.58
N GLN A 258 17.02 -5.75 10.04
CA GLN A 258 17.40 -4.54 9.29
C GLN A 258 18.49 -4.79 8.24
N ASN A 259 19.09 -5.99 8.21
CA ASN A 259 20.12 -6.35 7.25
C ASN A 259 19.51 -6.85 5.94
N GLY A 260 19.33 -5.96 4.99
CA GLY A 260 18.82 -6.27 3.66
C GLY A 260 17.65 -5.40 3.20
N ASP A 261 17.25 -4.42 4.00
CA ASP A 261 16.25 -3.42 3.62
C ASP A 261 16.91 -2.27 2.85
N LEU A 262 16.18 -1.72 1.84
CA LEU A 262 16.63 -0.56 1.08
C LEU A 262 15.86 0.69 1.55
N HIS A 263 16.58 1.75 1.91
CA HIS A 263 16.01 3.03 2.29
C HIS A 263 16.40 4.10 1.29
N LEU A 264 15.43 4.55 0.49
CA LEU A 264 15.57 5.61 -0.51
C LEU A 264 15.40 6.96 0.19
N ASP A 265 16.42 7.38 0.88
CA ASP A 265 16.48 8.60 1.67
C ASP A 265 17.01 9.80 0.88
N HIS A 266 17.26 10.90 1.56
CA HIS A 266 17.78 12.13 0.97
C HIS A 266 19.14 11.93 0.26
N SER A 267 20.01 11.06 0.76
CA SER A 267 21.33 10.81 0.17
C SER A 267 21.24 10.17 -1.22
N LEU A 268 20.15 9.44 -1.47
CA LEU A 268 19.81 8.81 -2.74
C LEU A 268 18.85 9.66 -3.60
N GLY A 269 18.64 10.94 -3.23
CA GLY A 269 17.70 11.82 -3.91
C GLY A 269 16.26 11.67 -3.46
N GLY A 270 16.03 11.21 -2.22
CA GLY A 270 14.70 11.03 -1.59
C GLY A 270 13.87 12.31 -1.51
N HIS A 271 12.65 12.16 -0.97
CA HIS A 271 11.73 13.28 -0.79
C HIS A 271 12.21 14.22 0.33
N THR A 272 11.92 15.51 0.18
CA THR A 272 12.25 16.54 1.18
C THR A 272 11.11 16.84 2.15
N ALA A 273 9.97 16.16 1.98
CA ALA A 273 8.82 16.20 2.88
C ALA A 273 8.16 14.81 2.90
N ALA A 274 7.12 14.65 3.72
CA ALA A 274 6.42 13.38 3.87
C ALA A 274 6.03 12.76 2.52
N VAL A 275 6.29 11.46 2.37
CA VAL A 275 5.83 10.65 1.24
C VAL A 275 4.40 10.24 1.54
N SER A 276 3.45 10.63 0.71
CA SER A 276 2.02 10.36 0.91
C SER A 276 1.57 9.05 0.30
N CYS A 277 2.23 8.61 -0.77
CA CYS A 277 1.83 7.41 -1.51
C CYS A 277 3.00 6.74 -2.21
N VAL A 278 2.86 5.45 -2.45
CA VAL A 278 3.84 4.61 -3.14
C VAL A 278 3.12 3.52 -3.91
N THR A 279 3.65 3.12 -5.08
CA THR A 279 3.15 2.01 -5.89
C THR A 279 4.26 1.35 -6.69
N PHE A 280 4.02 0.14 -7.18
CA PHE A 280 4.87 -0.52 -8.17
C PHE A 280 4.38 -0.23 -9.57
N SER A 281 5.31 -0.20 -10.56
CA SER A 281 4.97 -0.02 -11.97
C SER A 281 4.16 -1.20 -12.50
N THR A 282 3.11 -0.90 -13.28
CA THR A 282 2.34 -1.90 -14.05
C THR A 282 2.70 -1.87 -15.54
N PHE A 283 3.54 -0.92 -15.97
CA PHE A 283 4.04 -0.74 -17.35
C PHE A 283 5.47 -1.28 -17.49
N GLY A 284 5.88 -1.52 -18.72
CA GLY A 284 7.21 -2.06 -19.04
C GLY A 284 7.45 -3.42 -18.36
N ASP A 285 8.62 -3.57 -17.74
CA ASP A 285 8.89 -4.70 -16.84
C ASP A 285 8.10 -4.50 -15.55
N LYS A 286 6.93 -5.09 -15.47
CA LYS A 286 6.00 -4.96 -14.35
C LYS A 286 6.69 -5.18 -13.01
N GLY A 287 6.50 -4.25 -12.09
CA GLY A 287 7.10 -4.28 -10.76
C GLY A 287 8.55 -3.83 -10.67
N LYS A 288 9.22 -3.50 -11.79
CA LYS A 288 10.61 -3.05 -11.81
C LYS A 288 10.83 -1.72 -11.11
N PHE A 289 9.88 -0.80 -11.29
CA PHE A 289 9.98 0.53 -10.71
C PHE A 289 9.07 0.67 -9.50
N ILE A 290 9.56 1.41 -8.50
CA ILE A 290 8.74 1.99 -7.43
C ILE A 290 8.50 3.44 -7.81
N ILE A 291 7.25 3.88 -7.69
CA ILE A 291 6.85 5.27 -7.91
C ILE A 291 6.31 5.81 -6.58
N SER A 292 6.83 6.94 -6.14
CA SER A 292 6.42 7.59 -4.90
C SER A 292 5.99 9.03 -5.14
N GLY A 293 5.02 9.50 -4.38
CA GLY A 293 4.54 10.87 -4.40
C GLY A 293 4.57 11.49 -3.02
N GLY A 294 4.89 12.78 -2.93
CA GLY A 294 5.09 13.42 -1.64
C GLY A 294 4.52 14.84 -1.49
N ASN A 295 4.55 15.30 -0.24
CA ASN A 295 4.15 16.65 0.14
C ASN A 295 5.13 17.71 -0.38
N ASP A 296 6.32 17.33 -0.82
CA ASP A 296 7.30 18.17 -1.52
C ASP A 296 6.89 18.50 -2.97
N LYS A 297 5.71 18.05 -3.38
CA LYS A 297 5.17 18.25 -4.74
C LYS A 297 6.00 17.55 -5.80
N GLN A 298 6.60 16.40 -5.45
CA GLN A 298 7.37 15.61 -6.38
C GLN A 298 6.79 14.21 -6.52
N VAL A 299 6.94 13.65 -7.70
CA VAL A 299 6.83 12.21 -7.96
C VAL A 299 8.21 11.73 -8.35
N LYS A 300 8.65 10.63 -7.75
CA LYS A 300 9.95 10.02 -8.00
C LYS A 300 9.77 8.60 -8.50
N VAL A 301 10.60 8.21 -9.47
CA VAL A 301 10.62 6.88 -10.08
C VAL A 301 11.96 6.23 -9.76
N TRP A 302 11.91 5.07 -9.12
CA TRP A 302 13.05 4.36 -8.59
C TRP A 302 13.21 2.99 -9.24
N ASP A 303 14.39 2.67 -9.75
CA ASP A 303 14.73 1.30 -10.17
C ASP A 303 15.33 0.55 -8.97
N TRP A 304 14.45 -0.05 -8.18
CA TRP A 304 14.82 -0.82 -6.99
C TRP A 304 15.40 -2.20 -7.34
N SER A 305 15.18 -2.69 -8.56
CA SER A 305 15.65 -4.00 -9.01
C SER A 305 17.18 -4.12 -8.96
N LYS A 306 17.88 -3.01 -9.12
CA LYS A 306 19.34 -2.93 -9.03
C LYS A 306 19.87 -3.37 -7.66
N PHE A 307 19.15 -3.11 -6.58
CA PHE A 307 19.56 -3.46 -5.23
C PHE A 307 19.70 -4.98 -5.02
N PHE A 308 18.77 -5.75 -5.60
CA PHE A 308 18.77 -7.21 -5.43
C PHE A 308 19.64 -7.95 -6.43
N ILE A 309 20.00 -7.33 -7.57
CA ILE A 309 20.83 -7.96 -8.60
C ILE A 309 22.31 -7.83 -8.27
N THR A 310 22.76 -6.69 -7.76
CA THR A 310 24.18 -6.40 -7.57
C THR A 310 24.72 -6.83 -6.21
N GLY A 311 23.86 -6.97 -5.18
CA GLY A 311 24.30 -7.30 -3.81
C GLY A 311 25.27 -6.28 -3.20
N GLU A 312 25.62 -5.23 -3.96
CA GLU A 312 26.54 -4.19 -3.55
C GLU A 312 25.78 -2.96 -3.08
N THR A 313 26.27 -2.35 -2.03
CA THR A 313 25.92 -0.99 -1.65
C THR A 313 26.48 -0.05 -2.73
N SER A 314 25.74 0.05 -3.86
CA SER A 314 26.10 0.99 -4.93
C SER A 314 26.05 2.40 -4.37
N THR A 315 27.14 3.10 -4.50
CA THR A 315 27.31 4.48 -4.05
C THR A 315 26.37 5.38 -4.83
N GLY A 316 25.28 5.77 -4.20
CA GLY A 316 24.68 7.09 -4.28
C GLY A 316 23.60 7.28 -5.32
N SER A 317 23.68 7.36 -6.58
CA SER A 317 22.66 8.02 -7.43
C SER A 317 21.91 7.13 -8.42
N ASP A 318 22.17 5.85 -8.43
CA ASP A 318 21.72 4.97 -9.53
C ASP A 318 20.29 4.45 -9.41
N PHE A 319 19.64 4.64 -8.24
CA PHE A 319 18.27 4.17 -8.02
C PHE A 319 17.21 5.15 -8.57
N LEU A 320 17.46 6.46 -8.48
CA LEU A 320 16.53 7.47 -8.94
C LEU A 320 16.61 7.63 -10.46
N CYS A 321 15.62 7.08 -11.16
CA CYS A 321 15.53 7.18 -12.62
C CYS A 321 14.98 8.51 -13.10
N SER A 322 13.97 9.04 -12.38
CA SER A 322 13.30 10.27 -12.79
C SER A 322 12.65 10.97 -11.59
N SER A 323 12.58 12.29 -11.65
CA SER A 323 11.87 13.14 -10.71
C SER A 323 10.99 14.13 -11.46
N LEU A 324 9.70 14.15 -11.11
CA LEU A 324 8.69 15.00 -11.71
C LEU A 324 8.23 16.03 -10.69
N SER A 325 8.44 17.32 -10.98
CA SER A 325 7.98 18.42 -10.13
C SER A 325 6.54 18.80 -10.48
N LEU A 326 5.69 18.90 -9.48
CA LEU A 326 4.28 19.22 -9.58
C LEU A 326 3.98 20.59 -8.98
N SER A 327 2.82 21.14 -9.31
CA SER A 327 2.36 22.40 -8.72
C SER A 327 1.74 22.23 -7.32
N ARG A 328 1.31 21.01 -6.97
CA ARG A 328 0.57 20.70 -5.75
C ARG A 328 1.09 19.45 -5.08
N LYS A 329 0.77 19.28 -3.78
CA LYS A 329 1.07 18.09 -3.00
C LYS A 329 0.32 16.89 -3.57
N VAL A 330 0.98 15.74 -3.59
CA VAL A 330 0.39 14.49 -4.06
C VAL A 330 -0.42 13.86 -2.93
N ASN A 331 -1.66 13.48 -3.22
CA ASN A 331 -2.50 12.70 -2.31
C ASN A 331 -2.35 11.21 -2.62
N TRP A 332 -2.44 10.84 -3.90
CA TRP A 332 -2.36 9.45 -4.35
C TRP A 332 -1.84 9.34 -5.77
N LEU A 333 -1.38 8.15 -6.14
CA LEU A 333 -0.99 7.82 -7.51
C LEU A 333 -1.26 6.36 -7.83
N CYS A 334 -1.47 6.06 -9.10
CA CYS A 334 -1.48 4.70 -9.63
C CYS A 334 -0.83 4.67 -11.01
N THR A 335 -0.45 3.48 -11.45
CA THR A 335 0.10 3.25 -12.79
C THR A 335 -0.84 2.42 -13.64
N THR A 336 -0.78 2.61 -14.95
CA THR A 336 -1.56 1.85 -15.93
C THR A 336 -0.63 0.96 -16.75
N PRO A 337 -1.09 -0.22 -17.24
CA PRO A 337 -0.27 -1.13 -18.03
C PRO A 337 -0.15 -0.68 -19.49
N THR A 338 0.02 0.62 -19.74
CA THR A 338 0.15 1.22 -21.06
C THR A 338 1.54 1.85 -21.23
N ASN A 339 2.02 1.96 -22.48
CA ASN A 339 3.33 2.52 -22.76
C ASN A 339 3.37 4.06 -22.69
N SER A 340 2.20 4.69 -22.72
CA SER A 340 2.04 6.14 -22.61
C SER A 340 0.88 6.46 -21.68
N GLU A 341 0.86 7.68 -21.12
CA GLU A 341 -0.17 8.07 -20.15
C GLU A 341 -0.29 7.03 -19.02
N ASN A 342 0.85 6.57 -18.51
CA ASN A 342 0.99 5.41 -17.65
C ASN A 342 1.11 5.75 -16.15
N LEU A 343 1.13 7.03 -15.81
CA LEU A 343 1.12 7.52 -14.43
C LEU A 343 -0.07 8.46 -14.21
N VAL A 344 -0.95 8.09 -13.30
CA VAL A 344 -2.10 8.90 -12.86
C VAL A 344 -1.81 9.48 -11.49
N VAL A 345 -2.01 10.78 -11.33
CA VAL A 345 -1.73 11.52 -10.10
C VAL A 345 -2.96 12.26 -9.63
N CYS A 346 -3.38 11.96 -8.42
CA CYS A 346 -4.33 12.72 -7.62
C CYS A 346 -3.56 13.66 -6.69
N ASP A 347 -3.83 14.95 -6.79
CA ASP A 347 -3.20 15.96 -5.93
C ASP A 347 -4.26 16.80 -5.21
N THR A 348 -3.85 17.79 -4.42
CA THR A 348 -4.76 18.67 -3.70
C THR A 348 -5.58 19.60 -4.62
N SER A 349 -5.80 19.23 -5.87
CA SER A 349 -6.72 19.88 -6.80
C SER A 349 -7.86 18.96 -7.20
N LYS A 350 -8.88 19.52 -7.81
CA LYS A 350 -10.02 18.78 -8.36
C LYS A 350 -9.76 18.15 -9.73
N VAL A 351 -8.54 18.24 -10.24
CA VAL A 351 -8.16 17.78 -11.58
C VAL A 351 -7.17 16.64 -11.44
N VAL A 352 -7.50 15.49 -11.97
CA VAL A 352 -6.59 14.35 -12.07
C VAL A 352 -5.60 14.60 -13.21
N LYS A 353 -4.33 14.33 -12.99
CA LYS A 353 -3.26 14.54 -13.98
C LYS A 353 -2.70 13.22 -14.43
N VAL A 354 -2.46 13.10 -15.73
CA VAL A 354 -1.90 11.90 -16.33
C VAL A 354 -0.61 12.26 -17.05
N TYR A 355 0.44 11.50 -16.76
CA TYR A 355 1.78 11.69 -17.28
C TYR A 355 2.23 10.45 -18.03
N THR A 356 3.18 10.64 -18.95
CA THR A 356 3.96 9.55 -19.52
C THR A 356 5.32 9.51 -18.84
N ILE A 357 5.66 8.34 -18.27
CA ILE A 357 6.97 8.03 -17.72
C ILE A 357 7.50 6.76 -18.38
N GLY A 358 8.77 6.77 -18.76
CA GLY A 358 9.43 5.65 -19.43
C GLY A 358 10.93 5.77 -19.31
#